data_4ed6ec174f06554353fab7932d99b9dd
#
_entry.id   4ed6ec174f06554353fab7932d99b9dd
#
_cell.length_a   1.000
_cell.length_b   1.000
_cell.length_c   1.000
_cell.angle_alpha   90.00
_cell.angle_beta   90.00
_cell.angle_gamma   90.00
#
_symmetry.space_group_name_H-M   'P 1'
#
loop_
_entity.id
_entity.type
_entity.pdbx_description
1 polymer ?
#
loop_
_entity_poly.entity_id
_entity_poly.type
_entity_poly.pdbx_seq_one_letter_code
_entity_poly.pdbx_strand_id
1 'polypeptide(L)'
;SLPPFSCYLPQAFFYPAAERDVLEQLKAASLDALGVKQHSAVVCVVGALLEYLKETQKHALANINRLRLVDRKKSMALDATAVRNLEILKNNAEGKKYGSLLWLLDKTKTGMGARKLVSMLSSPLLEKSAIERRLDAVEELYKATVVRMGLADMLGGIRDIERLTGRVSNGNIQPRDCLSLASSLATVPNLKFQLTGFS
;
A
#
# COMPACT_ATOMS: atom_id res chain seq x y z
N SER A 1 -6.91 -16.73 -13.45
CA SER A 1 -6.35 -17.46 -14.60
C SER A 1 -4.90 -17.02 -14.76
N LEU A 2 -3.98 -17.99 -14.85
CA LEU A 2 -2.60 -17.74 -15.21
C LEU A 2 -2.57 -17.17 -16.64
N PRO A 3 -1.62 -16.28 -16.97
CA PRO A 3 -1.45 -15.80 -18.32
C PRO A 3 -1.16 -16.96 -19.28
N PRO A 4 -1.61 -16.90 -20.55
CA PRO A 4 -1.46 -18.00 -21.52
C PRO A 4 0.00 -18.32 -21.86
N PHE A 5 0.92 -17.43 -21.54
CA PHE A 5 2.35 -17.62 -21.71
C PHE A 5 3.05 -17.31 -20.39
N SER A 6 3.78 -18.30 -19.87
CA SER A 6 4.69 -18.11 -18.74
C SER A 6 6.10 -18.42 -19.21
N CYS A 7 7.00 -17.46 -19.04
CA CYS A 7 8.43 -17.65 -19.18
C CYS A 7 9.06 -17.60 -17.80
N TYR A 8 9.93 -18.55 -17.50
CA TYR A 8 10.69 -18.51 -16.24
C TYR A 8 12.15 -18.76 -16.53
N LEU A 9 12.98 -18.11 -15.76
CA LEU A 9 14.43 -18.23 -15.79
C LEU A 9 14.84 -19.23 -14.69
N PRO A 10 15.19 -20.47 -15.03
CA PRO A 10 15.49 -21.50 -14.01
C PRO A 10 16.56 -21.07 -13.00
N GLN A 11 17.53 -20.29 -13.44
CA GLN A 11 18.63 -19.80 -12.61
C GLN A 11 18.17 -18.82 -11.52
N ALA A 12 17.13 -18.02 -11.78
CA ALA A 12 16.57 -17.07 -10.82
C ALA A 12 15.84 -17.75 -9.67
N PHE A 13 15.38 -19.00 -9.86
CA PHE A 13 14.79 -19.82 -8.80
C PHE A 13 15.81 -20.54 -7.93
N PHE A 14 17.08 -20.51 -8.30
CA PHE A 14 18.12 -21.10 -7.49
C PHE A 14 18.39 -20.22 -6.27
N TYR A 15 18.17 -20.76 -5.07
CA TYR A 15 18.15 -19.98 -3.83
C TYR A 15 19.40 -19.12 -3.59
N PRO A 16 20.66 -19.65 -3.73
CA PRO A 16 21.86 -18.83 -3.47
C PRO A 16 21.98 -17.61 -4.39
N ALA A 17 21.61 -17.74 -5.65
CA ALA A 17 21.61 -16.62 -6.60
C ALA A 17 20.53 -15.61 -6.27
N ALA A 18 19.32 -16.08 -5.96
CA ALA A 18 18.19 -15.23 -5.59
C ALA A 18 18.46 -14.42 -4.31
N GLU A 19 19.07 -15.04 -3.30
CA GLU A 19 19.47 -14.36 -2.07
C GLU A 19 20.43 -13.20 -2.34
N ARG A 20 21.51 -13.47 -3.07
CA ARG A 20 22.49 -12.45 -3.44
C ARG A 20 21.85 -11.30 -4.18
N ASP A 21 21.02 -11.57 -5.18
CA ASP A 21 20.41 -10.55 -6.01
C ASP A 21 19.38 -9.69 -5.23
N VAL A 22 18.67 -10.30 -4.29
CA VAL A 22 17.75 -9.60 -3.40
C VAL A 22 18.51 -8.68 -2.43
N LEU A 23 19.57 -9.17 -1.81
CA LEU A 23 20.39 -8.39 -0.87
C LEU A 23 21.09 -7.22 -1.56
N GLU A 24 21.64 -7.44 -2.75
CA GLU A 24 22.29 -6.41 -3.57
C GLU A 24 21.30 -5.32 -3.99
N GLN A 25 20.15 -5.72 -4.53
CA GLN A 25 19.12 -4.78 -5.00
C GLN A 25 18.56 -3.91 -3.87
N LEU A 26 18.29 -4.53 -2.72
CA LEU A 26 17.69 -3.84 -1.58
C LEU A 26 18.75 -3.21 -0.65
N LYS A 27 20.04 -3.37 -0.96
CA LYS A 27 21.17 -2.89 -0.15
C LYS A 27 21.05 -3.34 1.32
N ALA A 28 20.60 -4.57 1.53
CA ALA A 28 20.38 -5.14 2.85
C ALA A 28 21.56 -6.01 3.29
N ALA A 29 21.91 -5.95 4.57
CA ALA A 29 23.02 -6.73 5.13
C ALA A 29 22.68 -8.23 5.27
N SER A 30 21.41 -8.58 5.42
CA SER A 30 20.95 -9.95 5.57
C SER A 30 19.47 -10.11 5.27
N LEU A 31 19.02 -11.36 5.01
CA LEU A 31 17.60 -11.71 4.89
C LEU A 31 16.83 -11.51 6.20
N ASP A 32 17.51 -11.60 7.34
CA ASP A 32 16.90 -11.27 8.64
C ASP A 32 16.52 -9.81 8.74
N ALA A 33 17.38 -8.91 8.26
CA ALA A 33 17.07 -7.47 8.24
C ALA A 33 15.86 -7.13 7.36
N LEU A 34 15.59 -7.98 6.36
CA LEU A 34 14.40 -7.87 5.49
C LEU A 34 13.18 -8.62 6.07
N GLY A 35 13.33 -9.38 7.15
CA GLY A 35 12.27 -10.20 7.74
C GLY A 35 11.83 -11.38 6.89
N VAL A 36 12.66 -11.85 5.94
CA VAL A 36 12.30 -12.91 4.99
C VAL A 36 13.15 -14.17 5.07
N LYS A 37 14.04 -14.29 6.07
CA LYS A 37 14.94 -15.44 6.23
C LYS A 37 14.21 -16.79 6.25
N GLN A 38 13.05 -16.85 6.91
CA GLN A 38 12.24 -18.07 7.01
C GLN A 38 11.36 -18.34 5.78
N HIS A 39 11.43 -17.50 4.76
CA HIS A 39 10.55 -17.53 3.59
C HIS A 39 11.36 -17.74 2.30
N SER A 40 12.07 -18.87 2.18
CA SER A 40 12.93 -19.18 1.02
C SER A 40 12.18 -19.08 -0.31
N ALA A 41 10.94 -19.53 -0.38
CA ALA A 41 10.11 -19.41 -1.58
C ALA A 41 9.87 -17.93 -1.98
N VAL A 42 9.70 -17.04 -1.01
CA VAL A 42 9.55 -15.59 -1.27
C VAL A 42 10.84 -15.02 -1.84
N VAL A 43 11.99 -15.40 -1.27
CA VAL A 43 13.30 -14.96 -1.77
C VAL A 43 13.53 -15.41 -3.20
N CYS A 44 13.23 -16.68 -3.53
CA CYS A 44 13.32 -17.18 -4.90
C CYS A 44 12.41 -16.42 -5.87
N VAL A 45 11.16 -16.19 -5.50
CA VAL A 45 10.20 -15.44 -6.35
C VAL A 45 10.64 -14.01 -6.57
N VAL A 46 11.13 -13.33 -5.53
CA VAL A 46 11.65 -11.95 -5.65
C VAL A 46 12.90 -11.93 -6.51
N GLY A 47 13.83 -12.89 -6.34
CA GLY A 47 15.01 -13.02 -7.17
C GLY A 47 14.67 -13.21 -8.65
N ALA A 48 13.74 -14.12 -8.96
CA ALA A 48 13.25 -14.32 -10.32
C ALA A 48 12.61 -13.05 -10.93
N LEU A 49 11.84 -12.33 -10.14
CA LEU A 49 11.24 -11.06 -10.56
C LEU A 49 12.31 -10.00 -10.85
N LEU A 50 13.31 -9.88 -9.99
CA LEU A 50 14.42 -8.93 -10.18
C LEU A 50 15.22 -9.24 -11.44
N GLU A 51 15.50 -10.51 -11.71
CA GLU A 51 16.19 -10.95 -12.93
C GLU A 51 15.38 -10.60 -14.19
N TYR A 52 14.08 -10.93 -14.20
CA TYR A 52 13.19 -10.55 -15.28
C TYR A 52 13.16 -9.03 -15.51
N LEU A 53 13.11 -8.25 -14.45
CA LEU A 53 13.12 -6.79 -14.54
C LEU A 53 14.47 -6.24 -15.02
N LYS A 54 15.60 -6.85 -14.66
CA LYS A 54 16.93 -6.49 -15.18
C LYS A 54 16.99 -6.67 -16.70
N GLU A 55 16.43 -7.77 -17.22
CA GLU A 55 16.41 -8.04 -18.65
C GLU A 55 15.47 -7.09 -19.43
N THR A 56 14.29 -6.80 -18.88
CA THR A 56 13.24 -6.06 -19.58
C THR A 56 13.34 -4.54 -19.40
N GLN A 57 13.82 -4.09 -18.23
CA GLN A 57 13.81 -2.68 -17.79
C GLN A 57 15.23 -2.21 -17.45
N LYS A 58 16.12 -2.10 -18.45
CA LYS A 58 17.56 -1.82 -18.29
C LYS A 58 17.95 -0.63 -17.40
N HIS A 59 17.03 0.26 -17.00
CA HIS A 59 17.35 1.51 -16.31
C HIS A 59 16.48 1.85 -15.07
N ALA A 60 15.50 1.02 -14.66
CA ALA A 60 14.48 1.44 -13.69
C ALA A 60 14.48 0.71 -12.34
N LEU A 61 15.48 -0.10 -12.02
CA LEU A 61 15.49 -0.91 -10.78
C LEU A 61 15.87 -0.11 -9.52
N ALA A 62 16.45 1.08 -9.67
CA ALA A 62 16.82 1.94 -8.53
C ALA A 62 15.63 2.29 -7.62
N ASN A 63 14.41 2.22 -8.15
CA ASN A 63 13.18 2.50 -7.41
C ASN A 63 12.67 1.32 -6.58
N ILE A 64 13.18 0.11 -6.84
CA ILE A 64 12.84 -1.09 -6.06
C ILE A 64 13.82 -1.20 -4.90
N ASN A 65 13.51 -0.51 -3.82
CA ASN A 65 14.37 -0.42 -2.63
C ASN A 65 13.69 -0.96 -1.36
N ARG A 66 12.51 -1.55 -1.48
CA ARG A 66 11.73 -2.02 -0.32
C ARG A 66 11.03 -3.33 -0.60
N LEU A 67 11.19 -4.27 0.32
CA LEU A 67 10.44 -5.53 0.36
C LEU A 67 9.50 -5.48 1.55
N ARG A 68 8.24 -5.85 1.33
CA ARG A 68 7.26 -5.98 2.40
C ARG A 68 6.60 -7.36 2.33
N LEU A 69 6.81 -8.14 3.36
CA LEU A 69 6.08 -9.39 3.53
C LEU A 69 4.63 -9.10 3.94
N VAL A 70 3.68 -9.64 3.19
CA VAL A 70 2.25 -9.54 3.52
C VAL A 70 1.79 -10.87 4.08
N ASP A 71 1.47 -10.90 5.36
CA ASP A 71 0.89 -12.06 6.02
C ASP A 71 -0.61 -12.14 5.70
N ARG A 72 -0.97 -13.03 4.79
CA ARG A 72 -2.38 -13.25 4.41
C ARG A 72 -3.21 -13.92 5.51
N LYS A 73 -2.58 -14.50 6.53
CA LYS A 73 -3.30 -15.15 7.64
C LYS A 73 -4.00 -14.13 8.57
N LYS A 74 -3.58 -12.87 8.53
CA LYS A 74 -4.15 -11.79 9.36
C LYS A 74 -5.38 -11.12 8.75
N SER A 75 -5.71 -11.44 7.51
CA SER A 75 -6.87 -10.87 6.81
C SER A 75 -7.72 -11.96 6.18
N MET A 76 -9.02 -11.68 6.09
CA MET A 76 -9.98 -12.54 5.41
C MET A 76 -9.63 -12.63 3.92
N ALA A 77 -9.52 -13.85 3.42
CA ALA A 77 -9.33 -14.10 2.00
C ALA A 77 -10.66 -13.90 1.26
N LEU A 78 -10.79 -12.77 0.60
CA LEU A 78 -11.89 -12.50 -0.33
C LEU A 78 -11.40 -12.76 -1.75
N ASP A 79 -12.00 -13.72 -2.44
CA ASP A 79 -11.73 -13.94 -3.84
C ASP A 79 -12.43 -12.89 -4.73
N ALA A 80 -12.06 -12.84 -6.00
CA ALA A 80 -12.62 -11.87 -6.95
C ALA A 80 -14.14 -12.02 -7.11
N THR A 81 -14.65 -13.24 -6.93
CA THR A 81 -16.09 -13.56 -7.02
C THR A 81 -16.84 -12.99 -5.81
N ALA A 82 -16.30 -13.19 -4.60
CA ALA A 82 -16.87 -12.62 -3.39
C ALA A 82 -16.87 -11.09 -3.42
N VAL A 83 -15.74 -10.47 -3.80
CA VAL A 83 -15.63 -8.99 -3.92
C VAL A 83 -16.67 -8.44 -4.89
N ARG A 84 -16.88 -9.12 -6.03
CA ARG A 84 -17.86 -8.73 -7.04
C ARG A 84 -19.29 -8.95 -6.55
N ASN A 85 -19.63 -10.15 -6.07
CA ASN A 85 -21.01 -10.51 -5.70
C ASN A 85 -21.53 -9.71 -4.50
N LEU A 86 -20.64 -9.34 -3.57
CA LEU A 86 -20.95 -8.45 -2.45
C LEU A 86 -20.89 -6.96 -2.82
N GLU A 87 -20.62 -6.63 -4.09
CA GLU A 87 -20.51 -5.25 -4.58
C GLU A 87 -19.60 -4.37 -3.72
N ILE A 88 -18.48 -4.91 -3.25
CA ILE A 88 -17.59 -4.22 -2.32
C ILE A 88 -16.97 -2.99 -2.97
N LEU A 89 -16.44 -3.11 -4.18
CA LEU A 89 -15.72 -2.04 -4.87
C LEU A 89 -16.52 -1.40 -6.00
N LYS A 90 -17.39 -2.18 -6.64
CA LYS A 90 -18.18 -1.77 -7.80
C LYS A 90 -19.53 -2.44 -7.75
N ASN A 91 -20.58 -1.77 -8.28
CA ASN A 91 -21.88 -2.38 -8.47
C ASN A 91 -21.86 -3.40 -9.63
N ASN A 92 -22.75 -4.37 -9.59
CA ASN A 92 -22.85 -5.41 -10.64
C ASN A 92 -23.60 -4.91 -11.89
N ALA A 93 -24.50 -3.94 -11.74
CA ALA A 93 -25.33 -3.45 -12.83
C ALA A 93 -24.51 -2.69 -13.89
N GLU A 94 -23.64 -1.79 -13.45
CA GLU A 94 -22.90 -0.89 -14.35
C GLU A 94 -21.37 -1.02 -14.24
N GLY A 95 -20.87 -1.83 -13.30
CA GLY A 95 -19.44 -1.93 -13.02
C GLY A 95 -18.82 -0.64 -12.46
N LYS A 96 -19.64 0.29 -11.98
CA LYS A 96 -19.23 1.59 -11.43
C LYS A 96 -19.08 1.54 -9.92
N LYS A 97 -18.35 2.54 -9.37
CA LYS A 97 -18.21 2.72 -7.92
C LYS A 97 -19.54 3.06 -7.26
N TYR A 98 -20.38 3.86 -7.91
CA TYR A 98 -21.71 4.26 -7.40
C TYR A 98 -22.54 3.03 -7.04
N GLY A 99 -23.20 3.06 -5.87
CA GLY A 99 -24.01 1.94 -5.37
C GLY A 99 -23.24 0.81 -4.71
N SER A 100 -21.89 0.85 -4.70
CA SER A 100 -21.06 -0.16 -3.99
C SER A 100 -20.84 0.20 -2.52
N LEU A 101 -20.36 -0.78 -1.72
CA LEU A 101 -19.95 -0.53 -0.33
C LEU A 101 -18.87 0.55 -0.25
N LEU A 102 -17.90 0.51 -1.16
CA LEU A 102 -16.86 1.54 -1.25
C LEU A 102 -17.46 2.92 -1.48
N TRP A 103 -18.45 3.06 -2.34
CA TRP A 103 -19.08 4.36 -2.58
C TRP A 103 -19.75 4.91 -1.33
N LEU A 104 -20.45 4.07 -0.57
CA LEU A 104 -21.11 4.47 0.68
C LEU A 104 -20.11 4.98 1.71
N LEU A 105 -19.00 4.25 1.88
CA LEU A 105 -18.02 4.50 2.94
C LEU A 105 -16.95 5.54 2.56
N ASP A 106 -16.71 5.80 1.28
CA ASP A 106 -15.63 6.68 0.85
C ASP A 106 -15.96 8.16 1.09
N LYS A 107 -15.54 8.63 2.24
CA LYS A 107 -15.53 10.05 2.63
C LYS A 107 -14.09 10.56 2.73
N THR A 108 -13.12 9.85 2.15
CA THR A 108 -11.70 10.20 2.23
C THR A 108 -11.41 11.55 1.57
N LYS A 109 -10.44 12.26 2.12
CA LYS A 109 -10.03 13.59 1.63
C LYS A 109 -8.75 13.56 0.79
N THR A 110 -8.06 12.41 0.78
CA THR A 110 -6.77 12.25 0.07
C THR A 110 -6.78 11.00 -0.81
N GLY A 111 -6.02 11.04 -1.92
CA GLY A 111 -5.85 9.86 -2.78
C GLY A 111 -5.22 8.66 -2.04
N MET A 112 -4.31 8.93 -1.10
CA MET A 112 -3.70 7.89 -0.24
C MET A 112 -4.76 7.25 0.66
N GLY A 113 -5.63 8.05 1.27
CA GLY A 113 -6.76 7.58 2.09
C GLY A 113 -7.72 6.71 1.29
N ALA A 114 -8.07 7.12 0.07
CA ALA A 114 -8.94 6.34 -0.81
C ALA A 114 -8.32 4.97 -1.14
N ARG A 115 -7.03 4.92 -1.48
CA ARG A 115 -6.33 3.64 -1.71
C ARG A 115 -6.28 2.77 -0.45
N LYS A 116 -6.06 3.40 0.72
CA LYS A 116 -6.06 2.68 2.00
C LYS A 116 -7.43 2.08 2.30
N LEU A 117 -8.52 2.83 2.07
CA LEU A 117 -9.89 2.34 2.25
C LEU A 117 -10.17 1.14 1.33
N VAL A 118 -9.83 1.22 0.04
CA VAL A 118 -9.95 0.09 -0.89
C VAL A 118 -9.18 -1.14 -0.37
N SER A 119 -7.95 -0.95 0.09
CA SER A 119 -7.15 -2.04 0.66
C SER A 119 -7.79 -2.65 1.90
N MET A 120 -8.38 -1.83 2.79
CA MET A 120 -9.06 -2.30 4.01
C MET A 120 -10.33 -3.10 3.68
N LEU A 121 -11.11 -2.67 2.70
CA LEU A 121 -12.33 -3.37 2.26
C LEU A 121 -12.02 -4.66 1.51
N SER A 122 -10.92 -4.69 0.75
CA SER A 122 -10.49 -5.89 0.01
C SER A 122 -9.80 -6.94 0.89
N SER A 123 -9.34 -6.55 2.08
CA SER A 123 -8.61 -7.43 3.00
C SER A 123 -9.02 -7.14 4.44
N PRO A 124 -10.27 -7.52 4.83
CA PRO A 124 -10.77 -7.31 6.20
C PRO A 124 -9.92 -8.06 7.22
N LEU A 125 -9.78 -7.49 8.42
CA LEU A 125 -9.05 -8.12 9.49
C LEU A 125 -9.82 -9.32 10.05
N LEU A 126 -9.08 -10.32 10.55
CA LEU A 126 -9.61 -11.51 11.24
C LEU A 126 -9.39 -11.42 12.75
N GLU A 127 -8.34 -10.75 13.19
CA GLU A 127 -7.99 -10.69 14.61
C GLU A 127 -8.91 -9.71 15.34
N LYS A 128 -9.63 -10.22 16.35
CA LYS A 128 -10.62 -9.45 17.14
C LYS A 128 -9.98 -8.18 17.75
N SER A 129 -8.82 -8.31 18.39
CA SER A 129 -8.12 -7.19 19.03
C SER A 129 -7.73 -6.07 18.06
N ALA A 130 -7.39 -6.43 16.81
CA ALA A 130 -7.07 -5.47 15.77
C ALA A 130 -8.33 -4.78 15.20
N ILE A 131 -9.47 -5.48 15.21
CA ILE A 131 -10.77 -4.92 14.82
C ILE A 131 -11.23 -3.94 15.90
N GLU A 132 -11.21 -4.35 17.17
CA GLU A 132 -11.62 -3.53 18.32
C GLU A 132 -10.82 -2.23 18.36
N ARG A 133 -9.49 -2.27 18.24
CA ARG A 133 -8.67 -1.05 18.19
C ARG A 133 -9.08 -0.08 17.08
N ARG A 134 -9.54 -0.58 15.91
CA ARG A 134 -10.06 0.29 14.86
C ARG A 134 -11.42 0.89 15.22
N LEU A 135 -12.27 0.09 15.84
CA LEU A 135 -13.58 0.56 16.28
C LEU A 135 -13.45 1.60 17.39
N ASP A 136 -12.54 1.40 18.33
CA ASP A 136 -12.24 2.35 19.40
C ASP A 136 -11.78 3.70 18.82
N ALA A 137 -10.84 3.69 17.87
CA ALA A 137 -10.39 4.91 17.19
C ALA A 137 -11.52 5.60 16.39
N VAL A 138 -12.42 4.84 15.78
CA VAL A 138 -13.59 5.39 15.08
C VAL A 138 -14.56 6.01 16.09
N GLU A 139 -14.81 5.35 17.22
CA GLU A 139 -15.70 5.85 18.29
C GLU A 139 -15.16 7.14 18.89
N GLU A 140 -13.84 7.17 19.16
CA GLU A 140 -13.16 8.34 19.72
C GLU A 140 -13.30 9.56 18.81
N LEU A 141 -13.00 9.39 17.51
CA LEU A 141 -13.17 10.44 16.49
C LEU A 141 -14.65 10.78 16.23
N TYR A 142 -15.56 9.82 16.37
CA TYR A 142 -16.98 10.07 16.23
C TYR A 142 -17.49 11.02 17.33
N LYS A 143 -17.07 10.80 18.59
CA LYS A 143 -17.40 11.66 19.74
C LYS A 143 -16.74 13.04 19.63
N ALA A 144 -15.54 13.13 19.06
CA ALA A 144 -14.78 14.38 18.90
C ALA A 144 -15.10 15.11 17.58
N THR A 145 -16.35 15.52 17.38
CA THR A 145 -16.82 16.09 16.11
C THR A 145 -16.01 17.29 15.61
N VAL A 146 -15.65 18.23 16.50
CA VAL A 146 -14.88 19.43 16.15
C VAL A 146 -13.49 19.05 15.63
N VAL A 147 -12.80 18.15 16.34
CA VAL A 147 -11.47 17.67 15.94
C VAL A 147 -11.55 16.91 14.61
N ARG A 148 -12.55 16.05 14.46
CA ARG A 148 -12.77 15.29 13.22
C ARG A 148 -12.99 16.22 12.00
N MET A 149 -13.77 17.29 12.16
CA MET A 149 -13.97 18.27 11.09
C MET A 149 -12.66 19.00 10.77
N GLY A 150 -11.94 19.49 11.77
CA GLY A 150 -10.64 20.13 11.57
C GLY A 150 -9.61 19.22 10.88
N LEU A 151 -9.55 17.94 11.26
CA LEU A 151 -8.72 16.95 10.57
C LEU A 151 -9.12 16.75 9.11
N ALA A 152 -10.44 16.69 8.83
CA ALA A 152 -10.94 16.54 7.46
C ALA A 152 -10.56 17.72 6.56
N ASP A 153 -10.62 18.94 7.10
CA ASP A 153 -10.24 20.17 6.38
C ASP A 153 -8.72 20.20 6.12
N MET A 154 -7.91 19.90 7.13
CA MET A 154 -6.45 19.82 6.96
C MET A 154 -6.05 18.74 5.93
N LEU A 155 -6.67 17.56 5.99
CA LEU A 155 -6.44 16.49 5.03
C LEU A 155 -6.81 16.88 3.61
N GLY A 156 -7.86 17.70 3.42
CA GLY A 156 -8.27 18.22 2.11
C GLY A 156 -7.18 19.06 1.41
N GLY A 157 -6.31 19.70 2.18
CA GLY A 157 -5.15 20.45 1.68
C GLY A 157 -3.94 19.60 1.30
N ILE A 158 -3.88 18.33 1.73
CA ILE A 158 -2.74 17.45 1.49
C ILE A 158 -2.84 16.80 0.11
N ARG A 159 -1.79 16.98 -0.68
CA ARG A 159 -1.64 16.31 -1.98
C ARG A 159 -1.22 14.86 -1.82
N ASP A 160 -1.25 14.13 -2.92
CA ASP A 160 -0.85 12.71 -2.94
C ASP A 160 0.67 12.57 -2.76
N ILE A 161 1.13 12.56 -1.50
CA ILE A 161 2.55 12.48 -1.13
C ILE A 161 3.19 11.21 -1.72
N GLU A 162 2.48 10.09 -1.72
CA GLU A 162 2.99 8.81 -2.23
C GLU A 162 3.31 8.90 -3.73
N ARG A 163 2.47 9.55 -4.53
CA ARG A 163 2.72 9.77 -5.95
C ARG A 163 3.82 10.81 -6.20
N LEU A 164 3.85 11.86 -5.38
CA LEU A 164 4.89 12.89 -5.49
C LEU A 164 6.27 12.34 -5.15
N THR A 165 6.39 11.54 -4.08
CA THR A 165 7.65 10.86 -3.75
C THR A 165 8.08 9.87 -4.82
N GLY A 166 7.13 9.16 -5.45
CA GLY A 166 7.43 8.31 -6.61
C GLY A 166 8.03 9.09 -7.79
N ARG A 167 7.52 10.31 -8.07
CA ARG A 167 8.11 11.18 -9.11
C ARG A 167 9.52 11.67 -8.75
N VAL A 168 9.76 11.97 -7.46
CA VAL A 168 11.12 12.29 -6.98
C VAL A 168 12.07 11.13 -7.26
N SER A 169 11.69 9.92 -6.86
CA SER A 169 12.52 8.72 -7.06
C SER A 169 12.80 8.42 -8.53
N ASN A 170 11.85 8.74 -9.41
CA ASN A 170 11.99 8.55 -10.87
C ASN A 170 12.72 9.69 -11.57
N GLY A 171 13.12 10.76 -10.86
CA GLY A 171 13.81 11.89 -11.44
C GLY A 171 12.95 12.77 -12.38
N ASN A 172 11.62 12.61 -12.37
CA ASN A 172 10.70 13.33 -13.26
C ASN A 172 9.75 14.27 -12.50
N ILE A 173 10.17 14.75 -11.33
CA ILE A 173 9.43 15.73 -10.54
C ILE A 173 9.57 17.12 -11.15
N GLN A 174 8.47 17.87 -11.19
CA GLN A 174 8.46 19.26 -11.61
C GLN A 174 8.57 20.21 -10.40
N PRO A 175 9.05 21.48 -10.57
CA PRO A 175 9.14 22.46 -9.48
C PRO A 175 7.82 22.67 -8.73
N ARG A 176 6.69 22.67 -9.45
CA ARG A 176 5.35 22.76 -8.86
C ARG A 176 5.01 21.56 -7.95
N ASP A 177 5.46 20.38 -8.32
CA ASP A 177 5.28 19.17 -7.53
C ASP A 177 6.11 19.23 -6.23
N CYS A 178 7.33 19.81 -6.28
CA CYS A 178 8.15 20.03 -5.09
C CYS A 178 7.47 20.98 -4.10
N LEU A 179 6.91 22.09 -4.57
CA LEU A 179 6.15 23.00 -3.73
C LEU A 179 4.91 22.33 -3.12
N SER A 180 4.20 21.54 -3.90
CA SER A 180 3.04 20.78 -3.42
C SER A 180 3.43 19.75 -2.37
N LEU A 181 4.58 19.10 -2.53
CA LEU A 181 5.12 18.14 -1.55
C LEU A 181 5.52 18.88 -0.26
N ALA A 182 6.26 19.97 -0.37
CA ALA A 182 6.68 20.77 0.79
C ALA A 182 5.49 21.29 1.59
N SER A 183 4.48 21.87 0.93
CA SER A 183 3.24 22.31 1.56
C SER A 183 2.49 21.19 2.27
N SER A 184 2.39 20.01 1.64
CA SER A 184 1.73 18.86 2.24
C SER A 184 2.49 18.35 3.47
N LEU A 185 3.82 18.31 3.43
CA LEU A 185 4.65 17.90 4.56
C LEU A 185 4.58 18.90 5.72
N ALA A 186 4.51 20.21 5.42
CA ALA A 186 4.37 21.25 6.44
C ALA A 186 3.06 21.16 7.24
N THR A 187 2.04 20.51 6.70
CA THR A 187 0.75 20.29 7.40
C THR A 187 0.83 19.12 8.42
N VAL A 188 1.77 18.18 8.24
CA VAL A 188 1.87 16.96 9.08
C VAL A 188 2.05 17.25 10.57
N PRO A 189 2.90 18.21 11.02
CA PRO A 189 3.03 18.54 12.44
C PRO A 189 1.70 18.96 13.06
N ASN A 190 0.91 19.78 12.37
CA ASN A 190 -0.40 20.24 12.84
C ASN A 190 -1.40 19.08 12.96
N LEU A 191 -1.40 18.14 12.00
CA LEU A 191 -2.19 16.92 12.09
C LEU A 191 -1.82 16.08 13.30
N LYS A 192 -0.51 15.90 13.54
CA LYS A 192 -0.03 15.18 14.72
C LYS A 192 -0.47 15.86 16.02
N PHE A 193 -0.37 17.18 16.08
CA PHE A 193 -0.80 17.96 17.24
C PHE A 193 -2.29 17.77 17.51
N GLN A 194 -3.14 17.82 16.51
CA GLN A 194 -4.59 17.59 16.64
C GLN A 194 -4.94 16.17 17.14
N LEU A 195 -4.07 15.20 16.88
CA LEU A 195 -4.22 13.82 17.32
C LEU A 195 -3.57 13.56 18.68
N THR A 196 -2.92 14.57 19.29
CA THR A 196 -2.35 14.44 20.65
C THR A 196 -3.50 14.30 21.65
N GLY A 197 -3.59 13.18 22.34
CA GLY A 197 -4.68 12.87 23.28
C GLY A 197 -5.66 11.82 22.77
N PHE A 198 -5.49 11.34 21.54
CA PHE A 198 -6.16 10.14 21.04
C PHE A 198 -5.28 8.89 21.26
N SER A 199 -5.90 7.78 21.65
CA SER A 199 -5.20 6.51 22.02
C SER A 199 -4.86 5.64 20.81
#